data_279a77c78a0bfd4418ca41aa7fcb312f
#
_entry.id   279a77c78a0bfd4418ca41aa7fcb312f
#
_cell.length_a   1.000
_cell.length_b   1.000
_cell.length_c   1.000
_cell.angle_alpha   90.00
_cell.angle_beta   90.00
_cell.angle_gamma   90.00
#
_symmetry.space_group_name_H-M   'P 1'
#
loop_
_entity.id
_entity.type
_entity.pdbx_description
1 polymer ?
#
loop_
_entity_poly.entity_id
_entity_poly.type
_entity_poly.pdbx_seq_one_letter_code
_entity_poly.pdbx_strand_id
1 'polypeptide(L)'
;MFDSTASTAQAMAGHEGEEQFRSLVLNIPGAVYRRECAEPWTMLFISDHIEVLTGYPATDFTRDNLRSFASIICVEDRGHVSEVVRDALGRDGSFSVEYRLVDAAGAYKWVVERGRSVAGPDGLPLWIDGVIFDLSAHKETEQLQGNTEVQAGRRLGHDALTCLPDRTLIRDRLQQVLLRSQRDHQLVAALLVDLDNFKSINDKLGQDAGDELLKAVAGRLMAVLRVSDTIGRPSGDEFAILADGLSLSGGPELLAERLLDTLKEPFRLEGFDDVPLSVTASIGIATNESDEPDDLLRDAAIALCQAKAQGRNCHVRFRPEMKSAAMERLELETDLREALQENQFFLVYQPVFELNSAGVWGAEAFLRWRHPVRGVVDPEYFGPVLANTEMIVPVGSWVLKQACRQAVAWHRLGHELTMSINVSTRQLEADDFVDQLRDILLATALEPASLIIDVAEPSLSSSTDSVARRFDELGELGVLVAVDGFGTGSSPAHLERLPLGALKIDRSFVAAMADSPEAISAIHTLLSLCRTLGIETFAEGIEQGWQLATLQKEQCRFGQGSLFSHPIAAEALEAILSLEGLFS
;
A
#
# COMPACT_ATOMS: atom_id res chain seq x y z
N MET A 1 19.04 42.23 -25.35
CA MET A 1 19.36 41.56 -24.09
C MET A 1 18.12 40.75 -23.61
N PHE A 2 17.54 39.92 -24.51
CA PHE A 2 16.31 39.14 -24.25
C PHE A 2 16.34 37.75 -24.91
N ASP A 3 17.53 37.12 -25.00
CA ASP A 3 17.65 35.81 -25.68
C ASP A 3 18.40 34.73 -24.89
N SER A 4 18.77 35.00 -23.61
CA SER A 4 19.54 34.00 -22.82
C SER A 4 18.71 33.26 -21.78
N THR A 5 17.51 33.68 -21.44
CA THR A 5 16.67 33.07 -20.39
C THR A 5 15.80 31.92 -20.92
N ALA A 6 15.40 31.96 -22.19
CA ALA A 6 14.61 30.87 -22.80
C ALA A 6 15.46 29.61 -23.07
N SER A 7 16.76 29.78 -23.38
CA SER A 7 17.68 28.65 -23.60
C SER A 7 18.02 27.88 -22.31
N THR A 8 18.07 28.60 -21.18
CA THR A 8 18.40 27.98 -19.88
C THR A 8 17.22 27.22 -19.29
N ALA A 9 15.99 27.74 -19.44
CA ALA A 9 14.77 27.05 -19.00
C ALA A 9 14.49 25.76 -19.80
N GLN A 10 14.79 25.81 -21.12
CA GLN A 10 14.63 24.63 -22.00
C GLN A 10 15.71 23.58 -21.75
N ALA A 11 16.92 23.98 -21.32
CA ALA A 11 17.99 23.07 -20.90
C ALA A 11 17.71 22.43 -19.52
N MET A 12 17.10 23.16 -18.58
CA MET A 12 16.72 22.63 -17.26
C MET A 12 15.52 21.65 -17.36
N ALA A 13 14.51 21.95 -18.14
CA ALA A 13 13.40 21.01 -18.40
C ALA A 13 13.84 19.72 -19.12
N GLY A 14 14.90 19.78 -19.93
CA GLY A 14 15.53 18.58 -20.52
C GLY A 14 16.27 17.74 -19.48
N HIS A 15 16.94 18.35 -18.49
CA HIS A 15 17.67 17.65 -17.44
C HIS A 15 16.74 16.98 -16.43
N GLU A 16 15.67 17.63 -16.02
CA GLU A 16 14.66 17.03 -15.12
C GLU A 16 13.97 15.82 -15.74
N GLY A 17 13.61 15.89 -17.03
CA GLY A 17 13.04 14.74 -17.75
C GLY A 17 14.02 13.56 -17.90
N GLU A 18 15.31 13.84 -17.99
CA GLU A 18 16.37 12.83 -18.12
C GLU A 18 16.66 12.12 -16.79
N GLU A 19 16.60 12.82 -15.68
CA GLU A 19 16.75 12.24 -14.34
C GLU A 19 15.54 11.40 -13.93
N GLN A 20 14.32 11.87 -14.23
CA GLN A 20 13.09 11.10 -14.02
C GLN A 20 13.06 9.82 -14.86
N PHE A 21 13.46 9.89 -16.11
CA PHE A 21 13.57 8.72 -16.98
C PHE A 21 14.61 7.73 -16.45
N ARG A 22 15.78 8.18 -15.99
CA ARG A 22 16.81 7.32 -15.39
C ARG A 22 16.30 6.60 -14.14
N SER A 23 15.58 7.30 -13.27
CA SER A 23 15.01 6.69 -12.05
C SER A 23 14.00 5.59 -12.36
N LEU A 24 13.12 5.79 -13.36
CA LEU A 24 12.18 4.77 -13.80
C LEU A 24 12.88 3.54 -14.41
N VAL A 25 13.92 3.76 -15.20
CA VAL A 25 14.69 2.70 -15.86
C VAL A 25 15.45 1.84 -14.84
N LEU A 26 15.97 2.45 -13.76
CA LEU A 26 16.72 1.73 -12.71
C LEU A 26 15.85 0.78 -11.87
N ASN A 27 14.54 1.00 -11.80
CA ASN A 27 13.61 0.18 -11.02
C ASN A 27 13.00 -0.98 -11.82
N ILE A 28 13.27 -1.10 -13.12
CA ILE A 28 12.80 -2.21 -13.93
C ILE A 28 13.78 -3.40 -13.77
N PRO A 29 13.31 -4.59 -13.33
CA PRO A 29 14.16 -5.78 -13.17
C PRO A 29 14.53 -6.41 -14.53
N GLY A 30 15.13 -5.61 -15.43
CA GLY A 30 15.51 -6.00 -16.78
C GLY A 30 16.34 -4.93 -17.48
N ALA A 31 17.04 -5.29 -18.55
CA ALA A 31 17.80 -4.34 -19.34
C ALA A 31 16.87 -3.56 -20.28
N VAL A 32 16.60 -2.29 -19.93
CA VAL A 32 15.81 -1.37 -20.78
C VAL A 32 16.71 -0.82 -21.88
N TYR A 33 16.20 -0.79 -23.12
CA TYR A 33 16.99 -0.32 -24.26
C TYR A 33 16.19 0.54 -25.22
N ARG A 34 16.93 1.31 -26.03
CA ARG A 34 16.50 1.96 -27.28
C ARG A 34 17.46 1.62 -28.39
N ARG A 35 16.96 1.15 -29.54
CA ARG A 35 17.77 0.84 -30.70
C ARG A 35 17.16 1.35 -32.01
N GLU A 36 17.96 1.42 -33.07
CA GLU A 36 17.49 1.73 -34.42
C GLU A 36 16.59 0.64 -34.97
N CYS A 37 15.64 1.02 -35.85
CA CYS A 37 14.77 0.05 -36.55
C CYS A 37 15.47 -0.64 -37.71
N ALA A 38 16.55 -0.07 -38.25
CA ALA A 38 17.31 -0.62 -39.38
C ALA A 38 18.41 -1.59 -38.89
N GLU A 39 18.61 -2.68 -39.59
CA GLU A 39 19.78 -3.56 -39.37
C GLU A 39 21.08 -2.78 -39.63
N PRO A 40 22.11 -2.91 -38.77
CA PRO A 40 22.35 -3.95 -37.75
C PRO A 40 21.72 -3.69 -36.37
N TRP A 41 20.68 -2.87 -36.22
CA TRP A 41 19.96 -2.56 -34.95
C TRP A 41 20.85 -1.95 -33.88
N THR A 42 21.54 -0.88 -34.24
CA THR A 42 22.47 -0.17 -33.35
C THR A 42 21.78 0.26 -32.07
N MET A 43 22.35 -0.11 -30.91
CA MET A 43 21.87 0.32 -29.59
C MET A 43 22.18 1.80 -29.39
N LEU A 44 21.14 2.62 -29.24
CA LEU A 44 21.27 4.04 -28.90
C LEU A 44 21.41 4.25 -27.38
N PHE A 45 20.74 3.38 -26.62
CA PHE A 45 20.75 3.36 -25.15
C PHE A 45 20.49 1.94 -24.67
N ILE A 46 21.16 1.52 -23.61
CA ILE A 46 20.83 0.33 -22.82
C ILE A 46 21.18 0.60 -21.36
N SER A 47 20.32 0.15 -20.42
CA SER A 47 20.53 0.35 -18.99
C SER A 47 21.65 -0.56 -18.46
N ASP A 48 22.27 -0.16 -17.33
CA ASP A 48 23.38 -0.89 -16.68
C ASP A 48 22.96 -2.30 -16.22
N HIS A 49 21.67 -2.60 -16.16
CA HIS A 49 21.17 -3.97 -15.87
C HIS A 49 21.64 -5.01 -16.88
N ILE A 50 22.06 -4.60 -18.08
CA ILE A 50 22.64 -5.51 -19.08
C ILE A 50 23.94 -6.15 -18.57
N GLU A 51 24.72 -5.45 -17.73
CA GLU A 51 25.95 -5.99 -17.14
C GLU A 51 25.63 -7.13 -16.16
N VAL A 52 24.56 -7.00 -15.37
CA VAL A 52 24.08 -8.07 -14.49
C VAL A 52 23.61 -9.28 -15.31
N LEU A 53 22.99 -9.04 -16.45
CA LEU A 53 22.46 -10.07 -17.32
C LEU A 53 23.54 -10.80 -18.12
N THR A 54 24.53 -10.07 -18.62
CA THR A 54 25.50 -10.61 -19.60
C THR A 54 26.95 -10.56 -19.17
N GLY A 55 27.29 -9.82 -18.11
CA GLY A 55 28.67 -9.57 -17.68
C GLY A 55 29.42 -8.57 -18.55
N TYR A 56 28.77 -7.93 -19.52
CA TYR A 56 29.34 -6.87 -20.35
C TYR A 56 28.75 -5.52 -19.97
N PRO A 57 29.56 -4.46 -19.80
CA PRO A 57 29.07 -3.15 -19.44
C PRO A 57 28.20 -2.53 -20.57
N ALA A 58 27.22 -1.72 -20.20
CA ALA A 58 26.30 -1.06 -21.13
C ALA A 58 27.03 -0.23 -22.21
N THR A 59 28.18 0.33 -21.86
CA THR A 59 29.03 1.13 -22.76
C THR A 59 29.57 0.35 -23.95
N ASP A 60 29.69 -0.97 -23.86
CA ASP A 60 30.16 -1.82 -24.94
C ASP A 60 29.19 -1.86 -26.11
N PHE A 61 27.89 -1.76 -25.81
CA PHE A 61 26.80 -1.90 -26.77
C PHE A 61 26.33 -0.57 -27.36
N THR A 62 26.54 0.54 -26.61
CA THR A 62 26.01 1.84 -27.02
C THR A 62 26.74 2.33 -28.28
N ARG A 63 25.98 2.52 -29.36
CA ARG A 63 26.47 2.88 -30.70
C ARG A 63 27.51 1.91 -31.26
N ASP A 64 27.35 0.61 -30.92
CA ASP A 64 28.24 -0.49 -31.34
C ASP A 64 29.73 -0.19 -31.03
N ASN A 65 30.00 0.44 -29.88
CA ASN A 65 31.32 0.97 -29.54
C ASN A 65 32.40 -0.12 -29.51
N LEU A 66 32.14 -1.26 -28.81
CA LEU A 66 33.06 -2.41 -28.75
C LEU A 66 32.41 -3.68 -29.29
N ARG A 67 31.10 -3.82 -29.19
CA ARG A 67 30.34 -4.98 -29.70
C ARG A 67 28.91 -4.62 -30.08
N SER A 68 28.38 -5.21 -31.11
CA SER A 68 26.96 -5.13 -31.43
C SER A 68 26.17 -6.06 -30.50
N PHE A 69 24.95 -5.67 -30.14
CA PHE A 69 24.07 -6.53 -29.33
C PHE A 69 23.77 -7.86 -30.04
N ALA A 70 23.62 -7.85 -31.35
CA ALA A 70 23.46 -9.07 -32.16
C ALA A 70 24.62 -10.06 -32.01
N SER A 71 25.82 -9.62 -31.64
CA SER A 71 26.99 -10.50 -31.50
C SER A 71 26.87 -11.43 -30.30
N ILE A 72 26.15 -11.06 -29.25
CA ILE A 72 25.94 -11.89 -28.06
C ILE A 72 24.67 -12.75 -28.14
N ILE A 73 23.84 -12.59 -29.17
CA ILE A 73 22.73 -13.51 -29.43
C ILE A 73 23.32 -14.83 -29.94
N CYS A 74 22.83 -15.97 -29.42
CA CYS A 74 23.21 -17.30 -29.91
C CYS A 74 23.03 -17.41 -31.43
N VAL A 75 24.02 -17.93 -32.13
CA VAL A 75 24.06 -17.96 -33.60
C VAL A 75 22.81 -18.61 -34.19
N GLU A 76 22.31 -19.68 -33.55
CA GLU A 76 21.13 -20.42 -33.95
C GLU A 76 19.84 -19.59 -33.84
N ASP A 77 19.77 -18.65 -32.89
CA ASP A 77 18.55 -17.88 -32.58
C ASP A 77 18.46 -16.57 -33.36
N ARG A 78 19.57 -16.08 -33.93
CA ARG A 78 19.64 -14.76 -34.62
C ARG A 78 18.62 -14.65 -35.77
N GLY A 79 18.44 -15.70 -36.55
CA GLY A 79 17.48 -15.70 -37.66
C GLY A 79 16.05 -15.51 -37.18
N HIS A 80 15.67 -16.23 -36.13
CA HIS A 80 14.35 -16.16 -35.53
C HIS A 80 14.08 -14.78 -34.93
N VAL A 81 15.02 -14.22 -34.16
CA VAL A 81 14.89 -12.87 -33.56
C VAL A 81 14.71 -11.81 -34.66
N SER A 82 15.51 -11.90 -35.75
CA SER A 82 15.43 -10.97 -36.89
C SER A 82 14.07 -11.02 -37.58
N GLU A 83 13.52 -12.21 -37.76
CA GLU A 83 12.23 -12.44 -38.42
C GLU A 83 11.09 -11.84 -37.58
N VAL A 84 11.03 -12.14 -36.25
CA VAL A 84 10.00 -11.66 -35.36
C VAL A 84 10.00 -10.13 -35.28
N VAL A 85 11.17 -9.50 -35.14
CA VAL A 85 11.28 -8.05 -35.09
C VAL A 85 10.86 -7.41 -36.42
N ARG A 86 11.26 -7.96 -37.55
CA ARG A 86 10.90 -7.45 -38.89
C ARG A 86 9.39 -7.53 -39.14
N ASP A 87 8.78 -8.64 -38.76
CA ASP A 87 7.34 -8.86 -38.89
C ASP A 87 6.55 -7.87 -38.03
N ALA A 88 7.01 -7.60 -36.81
CA ALA A 88 6.38 -6.64 -35.92
C ALA A 88 6.43 -5.20 -36.47
N LEU A 89 7.57 -4.80 -37.06
CA LEU A 89 7.72 -3.50 -37.71
C LEU A 89 6.76 -3.29 -38.90
N GLY A 90 6.35 -4.40 -39.55
CA GLY A 90 5.39 -4.38 -40.67
C GLY A 90 3.91 -4.38 -40.23
N ARG A 91 3.59 -4.51 -38.93
CA ARG A 91 2.22 -4.63 -38.41
C ARG A 91 1.93 -3.54 -37.37
N ASP A 92 1.84 -3.91 -36.08
CA ASP A 92 1.48 -3.05 -34.95
C ASP A 92 2.71 -2.47 -34.19
N GLY A 93 3.89 -2.85 -34.62
CA GLY A 93 5.16 -2.36 -34.09
C GLY A 93 5.57 -2.95 -32.73
N SER A 94 4.81 -3.89 -32.15
CA SER A 94 5.13 -4.52 -30.87
C SER A 94 5.51 -5.99 -31.04
N PHE A 95 6.49 -6.49 -30.24
CA PHE A 95 6.93 -7.89 -30.29
C PHE A 95 7.33 -8.40 -28.91
N SER A 96 7.30 -9.75 -28.80
CA SER A 96 7.86 -10.49 -27.68
C SER A 96 8.56 -11.72 -28.26
N VAL A 97 9.83 -11.91 -27.92
CA VAL A 97 10.65 -13.02 -28.43
C VAL A 97 11.55 -13.57 -27.34
N GLU A 98 11.63 -14.91 -27.26
CA GLU A 98 12.54 -15.61 -26.34
C GLU A 98 13.74 -16.13 -27.15
N TYR A 99 14.95 -15.96 -26.61
CA TYR A 99 16.18 -16.42 -27.24
C TYR A 99 17.31 -16.54 -26.22
N ARG A 100 18.45 -17.12 -26.67
CA ARG A 100 19.63 -17.31 -25.84
C ARG A 100 20.66 -16.22 -26.11
N LEU A 101 21.18 -15.63 -25.01
CA LEU A 101 22.38 -14.79 -25.02
C LEU A 101 23.59 -15.60 -24.58
N VAL A 102 24.76 -15.22 -25.07
CA VAL A 102 26.06 -15.74 -24.62
C VAL A 102 26.68 -14.66 -23.72
N ASP A 103 26.87 -14.97 -22.45
CA ASP A 103 27.46 -14.04 -21.48
C ASP A 103 29.02 -13.95 -21.63
N ALA A 104 29.63 -13.09 -20.82
CA ALA A 104 31.08 -12.87 -20.82
C ALA A 104 31.89 -14.12 -20.42
N ALA A 105 31.30 -15.07 -19.71
CA ALA A 105 31.90 -16.35 -19.34
C ALA A 105 31.68 -17.43 -20.39
N GLY A 106 30.94 -17.14 -21.46
CA GLY A 106 30.58 -18.08 -22.51
C GLY A 106 29.37 -18.97 -22.17
N ALA A 107 28.64 -18.69 -21.09
CA ALA A 107 27.45 -19.43 -20.71
C ALA A 107 26.20 -18.89 -21.43
N TYR A 108 25.23 -19.80 -21.66
CA TYR A 108 23.97 -19.43 -22.25
C TYR A 108 23.01 -18.92 -21.20
N LYS A 109 22.41 -17.76 -21.47
CA LYS A 109 21.34 -17.16 -20.67
C LYS A 109 20.05 -17.09 -21.50
N TRP A 110 18.97 -17.68 -21.01
CA TRP A 110 17.66 -17.51 -21.63
C TRP A 110 17.08 -16.14 -21.28
N VAL A 111 16.60 -15.42 -22.28
CA VAL A 111 15.99 -14.11 -22.11
C VAL A 111 14.67 -14.01 -22.87
N VAL A 112 13.77 -13.15 -22.37
CA VAL A 112 12.63 -12.64 -23.14
C VAL A 112 12.84 -11.17 -23.41
N GLU A 113 12.78 -10.79 -24.68
CA GLU A 113 12.80 -9.41 -25.15
C GLU A 113 11.39 -8.98 -25.52
N ARG A 114 10.95 -7.85 -24.96
CA ARG A 114 9.71 -7.19 -25.36
C ARG A 114 10.03 -5.79 -25.84
N GLY A 115 9.60 -5.49 -27.08
CA GLY A 115 9.90 -4.19 -27.67
C GLY A 115 8.71 -3.64 -28.45
N ARG A 116 8.75 -2.33 -28.64
CA ARG A 116 7.79 -1.59 -29.44
C ARG A 116 8.47 -0.53 -30.28
N SER A 117 8.04 -0.40 -31.55
CA SER A 117 8.50 0.69 -32.40
C SER A 117 7.88 2.02 -32.00
N VAL A 118 8.67 3.07 -32.08
CA VAL A 118 8.24 4.46 -31.88
C VAL A 118 8.32 5.17 -33.23
N ALA A 119 7.19 5.72 -33.67
CA ALA A 119 7.09 6.45 -34.95
C ALA A 119 7.71 7.84 -34.85
N GLY A 120 8.39 8.25 -35.90
CA GLY A 120 8.84 9.61 -36.12
C GLY A 120 7.71 10.56 -36.51
N PRO A 121 8.02 11.84 -36.72
CA PRO A 121 7.05 12.86 -37.17
C PRO A 121 6.43 12.57 -38.55
N ASP A 122 7.09 11.74 -39.35
CA ASP A 122 6.67 11.30 -40.69
C ASP A 122 5.79 10.02 -40.65
N GLY A 123 5.52 9.47 -39.43
CA GLY A 123 4.74 8.27 -39.22
C GLY A 123 5.51 6.97 -39.49
N LEU A 124 6.80 7.03 -39.86
CA LEU A 124 7.64 5.85 -40.04
C LEU A 124 8.30 5.44 -38.72
N PRO A 125 8.57 4.12 -38.51
CA PRO A 125 9.29 3.64 -37.34
C PRO A 125 10.67 4.28 -37.26
N LEU A 126 10.96 5.01 -36.17
CA LEU A 126 12.22 5.73 -35.97
C LEU A 126 13.19 4.91 -35.11
N TRP A 127 12.71 4.34 -34.00
CA TRP A 127 13.47 3.48 -33.09
C TRP A 127 12.57 2.43 -32.44
N ILE A 128 13.18 1.48 -31.75
CA ILE A 128 12.53 0.46 -30.95
C ILE A 128 12.91 0.71 -29.49
N ASP A 129 11.92 0.88 -28.63
CA ASP A 129 12.06 0.86 -27.17
C ASP A 129 11.66 -0.51 -26.64
N GLY A 130 12.43 -1.08 -25.71
CA GLY A 130 12.15 -2.39 -25.18
C GLY A 130 12.86 -2.71 -23.87
N VAL A 131 12.58 -3.93 -23.38
CA VAL A 131 13.18 -4.46 -22.16
C VAL A 131 13.50 -5.94 -22.33
N ILE A 132 14.62 -6.37 -21.76
CA ILE A 132 15.13 -7.74 -21.79
C ILE A 132 15.18 -8.27 -20.37
N PHE A 133 14.47 -9.37 -20.10
CA PHE A 133 14.40 -10.04 -18.80
C PHE A 133 15.14 -11.38 -18.82
N ASP A 134 15.76 -11.77 -17.70
CA ASP A 134 16.34 -13.09 -17.50
C ASP A 134 15.25 -14.14 -17.28
N LEU A 135 15.27 -15.20 -18.07
CA LEU A 135 14.42 -16.39 -17.96
C LEU A 135 15.21 -17.64 -17.55
N SER A 136 16.52 -17.54 -17.26
CA SER A 136 17.38 -18.71 -17.08
C SER A 136 16.92 -19.60 -15.93
N ALA A 137 16.58 -19.03 -14.78
CA ALA A 137 16.06 -19.77 -13.63
C ALA A 137 14.74 -20.50 -13.93
N HIS A 138 13.90 -19.91 -14.78
CA HIS A 138 12.63 -20.51 -15.20
C HIS A 138 12.88 -21.71 -16.14
N LYS A 139 13.80 -21.56 -17.08
CA LYS A 139 14.16 -22.63 -18.05
C LYS A 139 14.94 -23.78 -17.40
N GLU A 140 15.76 -23.52 -16.39
CA GLU A 140 16.43 -24.58 -15.61
C GLU A 140 15.42 -25.46 -14.85
N THR A 141 14.36 -24.85 -14.30
CA THR A 141 13.28 -25.60 -13.65
C THR A 141 12.48 -26.45 -14.65
N GLU A 142 12.27 -25.97 -15.86
CA GLU A 142 11.64 -26.73 -16.94
C GLU A 142 12.48 -27.93 -17.38
N GLN A 143 13.82 -27.81 -17.42
CA GLN A 143 14.73 -28.90 -17.86
C GLN A 143 14.88 -30.03 -16.84
N LEU A 144 14.78 -29.71 -15.54
CA LEU A 144 14.81 -30.71 -14.47
C LEU A 144 13.51 -31.53 -14.37
N GLN A 145 12.43 -31.10 -15.00
CA GLN A 145 11.13 -31.79 -15.06
C GLN A 145 10.88 -32.55 -16.39
N GLY A 146 11.84 -32.60 -17.30
CA GLY A 146 11.72 -33.15 -18.63
C GLY A 146 11.73 -34.68 -18.75
N ASN A 147 10.79 -35.36 -18.11
CA ASN A 147 10.42 -36.73 -18.44
C ASN A 147 8.90 -36.93 -18.31
N THR A 148 8.13 -36.33 -19.22
CA THR A 148 6.80 -36.87 -19.63
C THR A 148 6.25 -36.00 -20.78
N GLU A 149 6.63 -36.34 -22.00
CA GLU A 149 6.19 -35.66 -23.25
C GLU A 149 4.68 -35.73 -23.56
N VAL A 150 3.87 -36.38 -22.74
CA VAL A 150 2.42 -36.52 -22.99
C VAL A 150 1.59 -35.53 -22.14
N GLN A 151 2.19 -34.84 -21.15
CA GLN A 151 1.50 -33.81 -20.33
C GLN A 151 1.84 -32.35 -20.72
N ALA A 152 2.83 -32.13 -21.58
CA ALA A 152 3.28 -30.79 -21.99
C ALA A 152 2.25 -29.99 -22.79
N GLY A 153 1.34 -30.65 -23.50
CA GLY A 153 0.28 -29.97 -24.27
C GLY A 153 -0.87 -29.37 -23.48
N ARG A 154 -0.96 -29.67 -22.17
CA ARG A 154 -2.02 -29.18 -21.30
C ARG A 154 -1.60 -28.08 -20.32
N ARG A 155 -0.32 -27.70 -20.24
CA ARG A 155 0.22 -26.76 -19.22
C ARG A 155 0.53 -25.35 -19.72
N LEU A 156 0.43 -25.07 -21.00
CA LEU A 156 0.53 -23.71 -21.52
C LEU A 156 -0.73 -22.93 -21.14
N GLY A 157 -0.61 -21.94 -20.27
CA GLY A 157 -1.72 -21.08 -19.83
C GLY A 157 -2.39 -21.48 -18.52
N HIS A 158 -1.77 -22.36 -17.70
CA HIS A 158 -2.32 -22.74 -16.38
C HIS A 158 -1.32 -22.50 -15.26
N ASP A 159 -1.84 -22.09 -14.09
CA ASP A 159 -1.06 -21.96 -12.86
C ASP A 159 -0.55 -23.33 -12.38
N ALA A 160 0.74 -23.41 -12.04
CA ALA A 160 1.38 -24.67 -11.72
C ALA A 160 0.91 -25.29 -10.40
N LEU A 161 0.46 -24.48 -9.44
CA LEU A 161 0.03 -24.92 -8.12
C LEU A 161 -1.41 -25.43 -8.11
N THR A 162 -2.32 -24.63 -8.68
CA THR A 162 -3.78 -24.90 -8.64
C THR A 162 -4.31 -25.55 -9.91
N CYS A 163 -3.51 -25.60 -10.98
CA CYS A 163 -3.92 -26.05 -12.31
C CYS A 163 -5.07 -25.23 -12.93
N LEU A 164 -5.39 -24.07 -12.38
CA LEU A 164 -6.36 -23.14 -12.92
C LEU A 164 -5.76 -22.34 -14.09
N PRO A 165 -6.58 -21.81 -15.01
CA PRO A 165 -6.14 -20.82 -16.01
C PRO A 165 -5.28 -19.71 -15.40
N ASP A 166 -4.15 -19.43 -16.02
CA ASP A 166 -3.29 -18.31 -15.66
C ASP A 166 -3.83 -16.98 -16.22
N ARG A 167 -3.10 -15.89 -15.98
CA ARG A 167 -3.46 -14.56 -16.48
C ARG A 167 -3.66 -14.50 -17.98
N THR A 168 -2.83 -15.23 -18.75
CA THR A 168 -2.89 -15.23 -20.21
C THR A 168 -4.15 -15.92 -20.72
N LEU A 169 -4.46 -17.08 -20.17
CA LEU A 169 -5.63 -17.85 -20.57
C LEU A 169 -6.94 -17.19 -20.07
N ILE A 170 -6.95 -16.57 -18.90
CA ILE A 170 -8.09 -15.77 -18.42
C ILE A 170 -8.40 -14.63 -19.39
N ARG A 171 -7.38 -13.89 -19.81
CA ARG A 171 -7.54 -12.79 -20.77
C ARG A 171 -8.11 -13.27 -22.11
N ASP A 172 -7.59 -14.37 -22.64
CA ASP A 172 -8.10 -14.97 -23.87
C ASP A 172 -9.57 -15.40 -23.73
N ARG A 173 -9.92 -16.08 -22.65
CA ARG A 173 -11.30 -16.49 -22.36
C ARG A 173 -12.23 -15.29 -22.20
N LEU A 174 -11.78 -14.26 -21.49
CA LEU A 174 -12.56 -13.03 -21.33
C LEU A 174 -12.84 -12.37 -22.70
N GLN A 175 -11.86 -12.31 -23.58
CA GLN A 175 -12.04 -11.78 -24.93
C GLN A 175 -13.10 -12.59 -25.69
N GLN A 176 -13.06 -13.92 -25.58
CA GLN A 176 -14.06 -14.79 -26.25
C GLN A 176 -15.48 -14.58 -25.67
N VAL A 177 -15.60 -14.43 -24.34
CA VAL A 177 -16.87 -14.20 -23.68
C VAL A 177 -17.45 -12.82 -24.06
N LEU A 178 -16.61 -11.78 -24.08
CA LEU A 178 -17.03 -10.43 -24.51
C LEU A 178 -17.51 -10.40 -25.97
N LEU A 179 -16.81 -11.09 -26.89
CA LEU A 179 -17.24 -11.19 -28.30
C LEU A 179 -18.57 -11.93 -28.46
N ARG A 180 -18.89 -12.89 -27.58
CA ARG A 180 -20.20 -13.56 -27.57
C ARG A 180 -21.27 -12.65 -27.00
N SER A 181 -20.97 -11.98 -25.86
CA SER A 181 -21.89 -11.07 -25.18
C SER A 181 -22.38 -9.93 -26.07
N GLN A 182 -21.51 -9.40 -26.94
CA GLN A 182 -21.87 -8.38 -27.94
C GLN A 182 -22.96 -8.86 -28.92
N ARG A 183 -22.99 -10.16 -29.24
CA ARG A 183 -24.00 -10.73 -30.14
C ARG A 183 -25.31 -11.03 -29.42
N ASP A 184 -25.23 -11.50 -28.19
CA ASP A 184 -26.37 -12.02 -27.44
C ASP A 184 -26.93 -11.02 -26.42
N HIS A 185 -26.32 -9.82 -26.30
CA HIS A 185 -26.63 -8.77 -25.33
C HIS A 185 -26.71 -9.28 -23.87
N GLN A 186 -25.81 -10.22 -23.52
CA GLN A 186 -25.74 -10.79 -22.19
C GLN A 186 -24.76 -10.02 -21.31
N LEU A 187 -25.05 -9.97 -20.01
CA LEU A 187 -24.14 -9.38 -19.04
C LEU A 187 -22.97 -10.33 -18.77
N VAL A 188 -21.77 -9.81 -18.92
CA VAL A 188 -20.53 -10.46 -18.51
C VAL A 188 -19.98 -9.74 -17.28
N ALA A 189 -19.57 -10.50 -16.28
CA ALA A 189 -18.90 -9.95 -15.11
C ALA A 189 -17.51 -10.58 -14.93
N ALA A 190 -16.55 -9.75 -14.59
CA ALA A 190 -15.25 -10.15 -14.07
C ALA A 190 -15.23 -9.89 -12.55
N LEU A 191 -14.93 -10.91 -11.77
CA LEU A 191 -14.73 -10.81 -10.33
C LEU A 191 -13.26 -11.13 -10.03
N LEU A 192 -12.55 -10.21 -9.38
CA LEU A 192 -11.24 -10.46 -8.82
C LEU A 192 -11.38 -10.71 -7.33
N VAL A 193 -10.89 -11.86 -6.88
CA VAL A 193 -10.96 -12.34 -5.49
C VAL A 193 -9.55 -12.40 -4.95
N ASP A 194 -9.30 -11.79 -3.81
CA ASP A 194 -7.98 -11.77 -3.16
C ASP A 194 -8.14 -12.19 -1.69
N LEU A 195 -7.26 -13.07 -1.23
CA LEU A 195 -7.33 -13.59 0.14
C LEU A 195 -6.75 -12.57 1.13
N ASP A 196 -7.58 -12.16 2.08
CA ASP A 196 -7.17 -11.16 3.07
C ASP A 196 -6.07 -11.70 3.98
N ASN A 197 -5.00 -10.91 4.13
CA ASN A 197 -3.86 -11.21 5.01
C ASN A 197 -3.12 -12.53 4.70
N PHE A 198 -3.15 -13.03 3.47
CA PHE A 198 -2.50 -14.29 3.07
C PHE A 198 -1.00 -14.30 3.38
N LYS A 199 -0.30 -13.18 3.23
CA LYS A 199 1.11 -13.05 3.61
C LYS A 199 1.34 -13.42 5.09
N SER A 200 0.47 -12.96 6.00
CA SER A 200 0.58 -13.28 7.43
C SER A 200 0.41 -14.77 7.72
N ILE A 201 -0.34 -15.48 6.87
CA ILE A 201 -0.49 -16.94 6.97
C ILE A 201 0.82 -17.61 6.58
N ASN A 202 1.43 -17.21 5.46
CA ASN A 202 2.73 -17.70 5.04
C ASN A 202 3.82 -17.44 6.09
N ASP A 203 3.83 -16.24 6.67
CA ASP A 203 4.82 -15.85 7.68
C ASP A 203 4.70 -16.67 8.97
N LYS A 204 3.48 -17.08 9.35
CA LYS A 204 3.20 -17.86 10.58
C LYS A 204 3.30 -19.37 10.40
N LEU A 205 2.79 -19.91 9.29
CA LEU A 205 2.63 -21.35 9.06
C LEU A 205 3.58 -21.93 8.00
N GLY A 206 4.33 -21.04 7.33
CA GLY A 206 5.22 -21.43 6.24
C GLY A 206 4.54 -21.47 4.87
N GLN A 207 5.37 -21.48 3.83
CA GLN A 207 4.93 -21.39 2.44
C GLN A 207 4.14 -22.63 1.99
N ASP A 208 4.50 -23.81 2.50
CA ASP A 208 3.79 -25.06 2.18
C ASP A 208 2.33 -25.03 2.66
N ALA A 209 2.06 -24.44 3.85
CA ALA A 209 0.71 -24.25 4.34
C ALA A 209 -0.11 -23.27 3.47
N GLY A 210 0.53 -22.21 3.02
CA GLY A 210 -0.08 -21.28 2.07
C GLY A 210 -0.43 -21.92 0.73
N ASP A 211 0.43 -22.78 0.22
CA ASP A 211 0.21 -23.51 -1.03
C ASP A 211 -0.98 -24.49 -0.90
N GLU A 212 -1.08 -25.23 0.21
CA GLU A 212 -2.23 -26.09 0.47
C GLU A 212 -3.52 -25.30 0.66
N LEU A 213 -3.46 -24.13 1.32
CA LEU A 213 -4.60 -23.23 1.44
C LEU A 213 -5.08 -22.75 0.06
N LEU A 214 -4.18 -22.35 -0.82
CA LEU A 214 -4.53 -21.89 -2.18
C LEU A 214 -5.20 -22.99 -3.01
N LYS A 215 -4.76 -24.26 -2.89
CA LYS A 215 -5.41 -25.40 -3.52
C LYS A 215 -6.82 -25.64 -2.96
N ALA A 216 -6.96 -25.56 -1.63
CA ALA A 216 -8.24 -25.75 -0.96
C ALA A 216 -9.23 -24.62 -1.33
N VAL A 217 -8.77 -23.36 -1.39
CA VAL A 217 -9.56 -22.21 -1.85
C VAL A 217 -10.01 -22.40 -3.30
N ALA A 218 -9.10 -22.78 -4.20
CA ALA A 218 -9.42 -23.07 -5.60
C ALA A 218 -10.54 -24.10 -5.71
N GLY A 219 -10.45 -25.20 -4.95
CA GLY A 219 -11.48 -26.23 -4.90
C GLY A 219 -12.86 -25.73 -4.43
N ARG A 220 -12.88 -24.92 -3.38
CA ARG A 220 -14.13 -24.35 -2.86
C ARG A 220 -14.76 -23.35 -3.81
N LEU A 221 -13.96 -22.46 -4.40
CA LEU A 221 -14.46 -21.50 -5.38
C LEU A 221 -15.04 -22.22 -6.61
N MET A 222 -14.35 -23.24 -7.12
CA MET A 222 -14.87 -24.06 -8.24
C MET A 222 -16.21 -24.73 -7.94
N ALA A 223 -16.43 -25.18 -6.71
CA ALA A 223 -17.66 -25.85 -6.32
C ALA A 223 -18.91 -24.93 -6.34
N VAL A 224 -18.71 -23.62 -6.22
CA VAL A 224 -19.78 -22.60 -6.26
C VAL A 224 -20.12 -22.18 -7.69
N LEU A 225 -19.18 -22.32 -8.62
CA LEU A 225 -19.30 -21.83 -9.99
C LEU A 225 -20.06 -22.79 -10.89
N ARG A 226 -20.69 -22.22 -11.92
CA ARG A 226 -21.38 -22.99 -12.96
C ARG A 226 -20.36 -23.50 -13.98
N VAL A 227 -20.77 -24.49 -14.77
CA VAL A 227 -19.94 -25.04 -15.87
C VAL A 227 -19.59 -23.97 -16.92
N SER A 228 -20.48 -22.96 -17.09
CA SER A 228 -20.25 -21.82 -18.00
C SER A 228 -19.24 -20.82 -17.47
N ASP A 229 -19.08 -20.74 -16.13
CA ASP A 229 -18.20 -19.78 -15.51
C ASP A 229 -16.73 -20.23 -15.64
N THR A 230 -15.84 -19.27 -15.74
CA THR A 230 -14.40 -19.53 -15.77
C THR A 230 -13.76 -19.02 -14.50
N ILE A 231 -12.96 -19.84 -13.85
CA ILE A 231 -12.06 -19.42 -12.78
C ILE A 231 -10.62 -19.60 -13.21
N GLY A 232 -9.75 -18.71 -12.76
CA GLY A 232 -8.32 -18.81 -12.92
C GLY A 232 -7.56 -18.14 -11.78
N ARG A 233 -6.24 -18.34 -11.75
CA ARG A 233 -5.33 -17.74 -10.79
C ARG A 233 -4.28 -16.92 -11.53
N PRO A 234 -4.45 -15.60 -11.64
CA PRO A 234 -3.52 -14.73 -12.35
C PRO A 234 -2.15 -14.64 -11.70
N SER A 235 -2.08 -14.59 -10.36
CA SER A 235 -0.84 -14.54 -9.57
C SER A 235 -1.10 -14.61 -8.07
N GLY A 236 -0.14 -15.06 -7.29
CA GLY A 236 -0.13 -14.96 -5.82
C GLY A 236 -1.39 -15.56 -5.16
N ASP A 237 -2.08 -14.76 -4.40
CA ASP A 237 -3.33 -15.05 -3.68
C ASP A 237 -4.60 -14.54 -4.40
N GLU A 238 -4.44 -14.11 -5.67
CA GLU A 238 -5.50 -13.56 -6.48
C GLU A 238 -6.15 -14.62 -7.37
N PHE A 239 -7.48 -14.69 -7.36
CA PHE A 239 -8.29 -15.48 -8.28
C PHE A 239 -9.16 -14.58 -9.15
N ALA A 240 -9.33 -14.93 -10.41
CA ALA A 240 -10.20 -14.24 -11.35
C ALA A 240 -11.35 -15.15 -11.78
N ILE A 241 -12.56 -14.65 -11.70
CA ILE A 241 -13.78 -15.36 -12.09
C ILE A 241 -14.46 -14.58 -13.20
N LEU A 242 -14.76 -15.26 -14.29
CA LEU A 242 -15.52 -14.72 -15.42
C LEU A 242 -16.88 -15.43 -15.46
N ALA A 243 -17.94 -14.65 -15.31
CA ALA A 243 -19.31 -15.16 -15.32
C ALA A 243 -20.12 -14.49 -16.44
N ASP A 244 -20.80 -15.29 -17.24
CA ASP A 244 -21.67 -14.83 -18.31
C ASP A 244 -23.14 -15.21 -18.06
N GLY A 245 -24.05 -14.59 -18.82
CA GLY A 245 -25.48 -14.88 -18.71
C GLY A 245 -26.12 -14.50 -17.36
N LEU A 246 -25.51 -13.57 -16.62
CA LEU A 246 -26.04 -13.07 -15.36
C LEU A 246 -27.22 -12.10 -15.61
N SER A 247 -28.17 -12.07 -14.69
CA SER A 247 -29.24 -11.07 -14.75
C SER A 247 -28.71 -9.68 -14.36
N LEU A 248 -29.23 -8.62 -15.01
CA LEU A 248 -28.85 -7.23 -14.74
C LEU A 248 -29.09 -6.78 -13.28
N SER A 249 -30.02 -7.42 -12.56
CA SER A 249 -30.37 -7.07 -11.19
C SER A 249 -29.68 -8.00 -10.19
N GLY A 250 -28.49 -7.60 -9.70
CA GLY A 250 -27.82 -8.22 -8.55
C GLY A 250 -27.13 -9.56 -8.82
N GLY A 251 -27.07 -10.05 -10.06
CA GLY A 251 -26.46 -11.34 -10.39
C GLY A 251 -24.97 -11.46 -10.02
N PRO A 252 -24.12 -10.49 -10.35
CA PRO A 252 -22.69 -10.51 -9.99
C PRO A 252 -22.45 -10.38 -8.49
N GLU A 253 -23.22 -9.53 -7.80
CA GLU A 253 -23.14 -9.32 -6.36
C GLU A 253 -23.57 -10.58 -5.59
N LEU A 254 -24.66 -11.24 -5.99
CA LEU A 254 -25.11 -12.51 -5.40
C LEU A 254 -24.07 -13.63 -5.58
N LEU A 255 -23.36 -13.64 -6.72
CA LEU A 255 -22.24 -14.56 -6.91
C LEU A 255 -21.11 -14.26 -5.93
N ALA A 256 -20.73 -12.98 -5.79
CA ALA A 256 -19.70 -12.56 -4.86
C ALA A 256 -20.05 -12.90 -3.40
N GLU A 257 -21.30 -12.67 -2.97
CA GLU A 257 -21.79 -13.06 -1.64
C GLU A 257 -21.64 -14.57 -1.40
N ARG A 258 -22.05 -15.39 -2.36
CA ARG A 258 -21.91 -16.86 -2.27
C ARG A 258 -20.46 -17.30 -2.18
N LEU A 259 -19.55 -16.65 -2.92
CA LEU A 259 -18.11 -16.92 -2.86
C LEU A 259 -17.56 -16.56 -1.47
N LEU A 260 -17.90 -15.38 -0.94
CA LEU A 260 -17.50 -14.96 0.41
C LEU A 260 -18.03 -15.91 1.47
N ASP A 261 -19.31 -16.29 1.41
CA ASP A 261 -19.91 -17.21 2.39
C ASP A 261 -19.25 -18.58 2.38
N THR A 262 -18.86 -19.07 1.19
CA THR A 262 -18.15 -20.36 1.05
C THR A 262 -16.75 -20.29 1.66
N LEU A 263 -16.09 -19.14 1.65
CA LEU A 263 -14.76 -18.97 2.23
C LEU A 263 -14.79 -18.77 3.75
N LYS A 264 -15.94 -18.40 4.35
CA LYS A 264 -16.09 -18.26 5.81
C LYS A 264 -15.94 -19.58 6.58
N GLU A 265 -16.23 -20.71 5.94
CA GLU A 265 -16.03 -22.01 6.57
C GLU A 265 -14.53 -22.26 6.79
N PRO A 266 -14.08 -22.64 8.00
CA PRO A 266 -12.69 -22.89 8.28
C PRO A 266 -12.08 -23.94 7.35
N PHE A 267 -10.83 -23.73 6.95
CA PHE A 267 -10.05 -24.67 6.16
C PHE A 267 -9.32 -25.65 7.09
N ARG A 268 -9.27 -26.92 6.71
CA ARG A 268 -8.43 -27.94 7.33
C ARG A 268 -7.38 -28.33 6.31
N LEU A 269 -6.13 -28.06 6.62
CA LEU A 269 -5.01 -28.33 5.72
C LEU A 269 -4.39 -29.68 6.05
N GLU A 270 -4.22 -30.53 5.04
CA GLU A 270 -3.57 -31.83 5.22
C GLU A 270 -2.09 -31.65 5.64
N GLY A 271 -1.69 -32.30 6.74
CA GLY A 271 -0.32 -32.22 7.25
C GLY A 271 -0.03 -31.08 8.24
N PHE A 272 -1.03 -30.27 8.57
CA PHE A 272 -0.91 -29.16 9.52
C PHE A 272 -1.90 -29.33 10.67
N ASP A 273 -1.51 -30.03 11.73
CA ASP A 273 -2.11 -30.24 13.05
C ASP A 273 -3.63 -29.94 13.22
N ASP A 274 -4.48 -30.35 12.30
CA ASP A 274 -5.96 -30.27 12.35
C ASP A 274 -6.56 -28.93 12.89
N VAL A 275 -5.76 -27.85 12.95
CA VAL A 275 -6.20 -26.53 13.42
C VAL A 275 -7.03 -25.87 12.33
N PRO A 276 -8.30 -25.55 12.60
CA PRO A 276 -9.13 -24.88 11.60
C PRO A 276 -8.62 -23.47 11.32
N LEU A 277 -8.26 -23.19 10.06
CA LEU A 277 -7.79 -21.90 9.59
C LEU A 277 -8.97 -21.11 8.99
N SER A 278 -9.30 -19.98 9.58
CA SER A 278 -10.30 -19.05 9.05
C SER A 278 -9.63 -18.02 8.15
N VAL A 279 -10.13 -17.90 6.92
CA VAL A 279 -9.62 -16.95 5.90
C VAL A 279 -10.79 -16.16 5.35
N THR A 280 -10.61 -14.86 5.18
CA THR A 280 -11.56 -14.00 4.47
C THR A 280 -11.01 -13.60 3.12
N ALA A 281 -11.86 -13.07 2.26
CA ALA A 281 -11.45 -12.55 0.97
C ALA A 281 -12.14 -11.21 0.68
N SER A 282 -11.50 -10.41 -0.15
CA SER A 282 -12.07 -9.21 -0.73
C SER A 282 -12.36 -9.44 -2.21
N ILE A 283 -13.47 -8.93 -2.73
CA ILE A 283 -13.90 -9.14 -4.12
C ILE A 283 -14.17 -7.82 -4.81
N GLY A 284 -13.51 -7.59 -5.96
CA GLY A 284 -13.83 -6.52 -6.89
C GLY A 284 -14.62 -7.03 -8.09
N ILE A 285 -15.72 -6.37 -8.42
CA ILE A 285 -16.64 -6.77 -9.49
C ILE A 285 -16.66 -5.70 -10.57
N ALA A 286 -16.46 -6.08 -11.83
CA ALA A 286 -16.73 -5.22 -12.98
C ALA A 286 -17.64 -5.92 -13.97
N THR A 287 -18.46 -5.14 -14.68
CA THR A 287 -19.38 -5.64 -15.71
C THR A 287 -19.02 -5.02 -17.05
N ASN A 288 -19.40 -5.68 -18.15
CA ASN A 288 -19.05 -5.30 -19.52
C ASN A 288 -19.68 -3.95 -19.96
N GLU A 289 -19.32 -2.87 -19.29
CA GLU A 289 -19.51 -1.49 -19.79
C GLU A 289 -18.41 -1.10 -20.78
N SER A 290 -17.28 -1.86 -20.79
CA SER A 290 -16.18 -1.76 -21.77
C SER A 290 -16.06 -3.07 -22.55
N ASP A 291 -15.78 -2.96 -23.85
CA ASP A 291 -15.60 -4.10 -24.75
C ASP A 291 -14.16 -4.67 -24.73
N GLU A 292 -13.23 -4.01 -24.01
CA GLU A 292 -11.83 -4.40 -23.93
C GLU A 292 -11.55 -5.25 -22.69
N PRO A 293 -10.95 -6.46 -22.81
CA PRO A 293 -10.67 -7.34 -21.68
C PRO A 293 -9.80 -6.71 -20.59
N ASP A 294 -8.77 -5.97 -21.00
CA ASP A 294 -7.83 -5.35 -20.06
C ASP A 294 -8.48 -4.21 -19.26
N ASP A 295 -9.46 -3.53 -19.85
CA ASP A 295 -10.23 -2.49 -19.15
C ASP A 295 -11.15 -3.12 -18.10
N LEU A 296 -11.84 -4.21 -18.43
CA LEU A 296 -12.74 -4.88 -17.50
C LEU A 296 -12.00 -5.47 -16.30
N LEU A 297 -10.85 -6.10 -16.52
CA LEU A 297 -10.01 -6.61 -15.43
C LEU A 297 -9.42 -5.48 -14.57
N ARG A 298 -9.02 -4.37 -15.19
CA ARG A 298 -8.55 -3.19 -14.47
C ARG A 298 -9.64 -2.57 -13.61
N ASP A 299 -10.84 -2.46 -14.12
CA ASP A 299 -11.98 -1.91 -13.41
C ASP A 299 -12.38 -2.82 -12.23
N ALA A 300 -12.29 -4.15 -12.39
CA ALA A 300 -12.45 -5.10 -11.28
C ALA A 300 -11.34 -4.94 -10.22
N ALA A 301 -10.09 -4.69 -10.64
CA ALA A 301 -8.98 -4.45 -9.72
C ALA A 301 -9.15 -3.14 -8.91
N ILE A 302 -9.67 -2.09 -9.54
CA ILE A 302 -10.02 -0.84 -8.84
C ILE A 302 -11.09 -1.09 -7.77
N ALA A 303 -12.12 -1.86 -8.11
CA ALA A 303 -13.17 -2.22 -7.17
C ALA A 303 -12.65 -3.11 -6.02
N LEU A 304 -11.72 -4.04 -6.31
CA LEU A 304 -11.05 -4.86 -5.30
C LEU A 304 -10.23 -4.01 -4.32
N CYS A 305 -9.49 -3.03 -4.82
CA CYS A 305 -8.76 -2.10 -3.97
C CYS A 305 -9.70 -1.34 -3.02
N GLN A 306 -10.88 -0.95 -3.52
CA GLN A 306 -11.91 -0.29 -2.71
C GLN A 306 -12.50 -1.25 -1.65
N ALA A 307 -12.71 -2.53 -1.97
CA ALA A 307 -13.19 -3.53 -1.01
C ALA A 307 -12.18 -3.71 0.15
N LYS A 308 -10.89 -3.77 -0.17
CA LYS A 308 -9.81 -3.83 0.84
C LYS A 308 -9.79 -2.57 1.72
N ALA A 309 -10.04 -1.39 1.16
CA ALA A 309 -10.08 -0.12 1.89
C ALA A 309 -11.32 0.02 2.79
N GLN A 310 -12.44 -0.63 2.45
CA GLN A 310 -13.69 -0.63 3.24
C GLN A 310 -13.66 -1.61 4.43
N GLY A 311 -12.52 -2.21 4.74
CA GLY A 311 -12.36 -3.11 5.89
C GLY A 311 -12.23 -4.58 5.53
N ARG A 312 -12.04 -4.92 4.26
CA ARG A 312 -11.90 -6.30 3.76
C ARG A 312 -13.15 -7.15 3.97
N ASN A 313 -13.08 -8.46 3.67
CA ASN A 313 -14.18 -9.42 3.86
C ASN A 313 -15.50 -8.95 3.26
N CYS A 314 -15.45 -8.30 2.11
CA CYS A 314 -16.60 -7.72 1.41
C CYS A 314 -16.39 -7.73 -0.11
N HIS A 315 -17.45 -7.40 -0.83
CA HIS A 315 -17.34 -7.18 -2.26
C HIS A 315 -17.74 -5.74 -2.61
N VAL A 316 -17.14 -5.23 -3.68
CA VAL A 316 -17.46 -3.90 -4.24
C VAL A 316 -17.62 -4.04 -5.74
N ARG A 317 -18.70 -3.45 -6.29
CA ARG A 317 -18.88 -3.31 -7.73
C ARG A 317 -18.25 -2.03 -8.22
N PHE A 318 -17.52 -2.12 -9.31
CA PHE A 318 -16.92 -0.97 -9.99
C PHE A 318 -17.99 0.05 -10.41
N ARG A 319 -17.65 1.31 -10.24
CA ARG A 319 -18.38 2.47 -10.73
C ARG A 319 -17.38 3.44 -11.38
N PRO A 320 -17.74 4.13 -12.46
CA PRO A 320 -16.84 5.03 -13.18
C PRO A 320 -16.14 6.08 -12.27
N GLU A 321 -16.84 6.52 -11.21
CA GLU A 321 -16.30 7.48 -10.24
C GLU A 321 -15.08 6.93 -9.48
N MET A 322 -14.99 5.61 -9.31
CA MET A 322 -13.86 4.94 -8.63
C MET A 322 -12.57 5.06 -9.43
N LYS A 323 -12.66 5.17 -10.75
CA LYS A 323 -11.48 5.36 -11.62
C LYS A 323 -10.82 6.71 -11.36
N SER A 324 -11.63 7.76 -11.19
CA SER A 324 -11.13 9.08 -10.83
C SER A 324 -10.51 9.07 -9.44
N ALA A 325 -11.15 8.42 -8.46
CA ALA A 325 -10.62 8.29 -7.12
C ALA A 325 -9.32 7.46 -7.07
N ALA A 326 -9.19 6.41 -7.88
CA ALA A 326 -7.96 5.62 -7.98
C ALA A 326 -6.82 6.42 -8.61
N MET A 327 -7.10 7.22 -9.65
CA MET A 327 -6.13 8.13 -10.25
C MET A 327 -5.69 9.21 -9.25
N GLU A 328 -6.65 9.84 -8.57
CA GLU A 328 -6.37 10.84 -7.54
C GLU A 328 -5.51 10.27 -6.40
N ARG A 329 -5.78 9.03 -5.99
CA ARG A 329 -4.96 8.33 -4.99
C ARG A 329 -3.53 8.12 -5.46
N LEU A 330 -3.31 7.72 -6.71
CA LEU A 330 -1.98 7.51 -7.28
C LEU A 330 -1.20 8.83 -7.40
N GLU A 331 -1.89 9.91 -7.82
CA GLU A 331 -1.32 11.25 -7.81
C GLU A 331 -0.90 11.65 -6.39
N LEU A 332 -1.80 11.45 -5.42
CA LEU A 332 -1.55 11.77 -4.03
C LEU A 332 -0.37 10.98 -3.42
N GLU A 333 -0.20 9.70 -3.79
CA GLU A 333 0.97 8.91 -3.40
C GLU A 333 2.28 9.48 -3.95
N THR A 334 2.25 10.00 -5.17
CA THR A 334 3.41 10.66 -5.79
C THR A 334 3.72 11.97 -5.09
N ASP A 335 2.69 12.80 -4.89
CA ASP A 335 2.80 14.10 -4.22
C ASP A 335 3.31 13.96 -2.77
N LEU A 336 2.91 12.90 -2.04
CA LEU A 336 3.39 12.62 -0.67
C LEU A 336 4.89 12.31 -0.61
N ARG A 337 5.45 11.65 -1.63
CA ARG A 337 6.90 11.41 -1.70
C ARG A 337 7.67 12.71 -1.91
N GLU A 338 7.18 13.56 -2.78
CA GLU A 338 7.75 14.89 -3.02
C GLU A 338 7.63 15.79 -1.79
N ALA A 339 6.48 15.72 -1.09
CA ALA A 339 6.19 16.53 0.08
C ALA A 339 7.24 16.39 1.20
N LEU A 340 7.75 15.18 1.43
CA LEU A 340 8.79 14.95 2.42
C LEU A 340 10.14 15.56 2.01
N GLN A 341 10.49 15.48 0.73
CA GLN A 341 11.75 16.01 0.18
C GLN A 341 11.74 17.54 0.14
N GLU A 342 10.60 18.13 -0.21
CA GLU A 342 10.42 19.57 -0.39
C GLU A 342 10.01 20.30 0.90
N ASN A 343 10.04 19.63 2.07
CA ASN A 343 9.66 20.18 3.38
C ASN A 343 8.25 20.81 3.38
N GLN A 344 7.30 20.18 2.70
CA GLN A 344 5.92 20.66 2.63
C GLN A 344 5.09 20.29 3.85
N PHE A 345 5.56 19.35 4.68
CA PHE A 345 4.91 18.97 5.93
C PHE A 345 5.24 19.97 7.04
N PHE A 346 4.27 20.20 7.94
CA PHE A 346 4.45 20.96 9.16
C PHE A 346 3.53 20.43 10.25
N LEU A 347 3.80 20.79 11.50
CA LEU A 347 2.99 20.40 12.65
C LEU A 347 2.17 21.57 13.16
N VAL A 348 0.97 21.24 13.62
CA VAL A 348 0.16 22.09 14.48
C VAL A 348 -0.11 21.33 15.78
N TYR A 349 -0.43 22.02 16.84
CA TYR A 349 -0.49 21.46 18.18
C TYR A 349 -1.82 21.81 18.82
N GLN A 350 -2.51 20.81 19.38
CA GLN A 350 -3.69 21.04 20.19
C GLN A 350 -3.33 20.92 21.66
N PRO A 351 -3.58 21.97 22.46
CA PRO A 351 -3.28 21.91 23.88
C PRO A 351 -4.20 20.92 24.61
N VAL A 352 -3.59 20.16 25.52
CA VAL A 352 -4.26 19.26 26.45
C VAL A 352 -4.28 19.91 27.81
N PHE A 353 -5.46 20.00 28.41
CA PHE A 353 -5.67 20.65 29.67
C PHE A 353 -5.86 19.66 30.81
N GLU A 354 -5.34 19.97 31.98
CA GLU A 354 -5.77 19.33 33.19
C GLU A 354 -7.14 19.92 33.60
N LEU A 355 -8.20 19.13 33.53
CA LEU A 355 -9.58 19.62 33.56
C LEU A 355 -9.95 20.33 34.90
N ASN A 356 -9.30 19.96 36.00
CA ASN A 356 -9.59 20.55 37.31
C ASN A 356 -8.88 21.89 37.56
N SER A 357 -7.63 22.03 37.10
CA SER A 357 -6.84 23.26 37.25
C SER A 357 -7.03 24.23 36.09
N ALA A 358 -7.53 23.73 34.96
CA ALA A 358 -7.60 24.41 33.67
C ALA A 358 -6.23 24.87 33.11
N GLY A 359 -5.13 24.35 33.65
CA GLY A 359 -3.77 24.60 33.13
C GLY A 359 -3.44 23.69 31.94
N VAL A 360 -2.62 24.20 31.04
CA VAL A 360 -2.10 23.39 29.91
C VAL A 360 -1.09 22.38 30.45
N TRP A 361 -1.41 21.10 30.32
CA TRP A 361 -0.56 20.00 30.76
C TRP A 361 0.36 19.48 29.64
N GLY A 362 -0.12 19.50 28.42
CA GLY A 362 0.60 18.96 27.28
C GLY A 362 0.04 19.45 25.95
N ALA A 363 0.52 18.87 24.89
CA ALA A 363 0.03 19.15 23.54
C ALA A 363 0.06 17.89 22.67
N GLU A 364 -0.94 17.72 21.83
CA GLU A 364 -0.95 16.71 20.79
C GLU A 364 -0.51 17.31 19.45
N ALA A 365 0.45 16.64 18.78
CA ALA A 365 0.98 17.06 17.51
C ALA A 365 0.17 16.48 16.34
N PHE A 366 -0.30 17.35 15.47
CA PHE A 366 -1.03 16.98 14.26
C PHE A 366 -0.27 17.38 13.01
N LEU A 367 -0.09 16.41 12.11
CA LEU A 367 0.52 16.64 10.81
C LEU A 367 -0.39 17.49 9.93
N ARG A 368 0.21 18.40 9.16
CA ARG A 368 -0.44 19.19 8.11
C ARG A 368 0.46 19.19 6.88
N TRP A 369 -0.15 19.32 5.72
CA TRP A 369 0.56 19.36 4.46
C TRP A 369 0.29 20.66 3.71
N ARG A 370 1.34 21.42 3.43
CA ARG A 370 1.27 22.61 2.59
C ARG A 370 1.49 22.21 1.14
N HIS A 371 0.43 21.72 0.53
CA HIS A 371 0.46 21.26 -0.85
C HIS A 371 0.60 22.49 -1.80
N PRO A 372 1.49 22.44 -2.81
CA PRO A 372 1.78 23.60 -3.68
C PRO A 372 0.57 24.09 -4.47
N VAL A 373 -0.36 23.21 -4.81
CA VAL A 373 -1.56 23.52 -5.60
C VAL A 373 -2.82 23.63 -4.74
N ARG A 374 -2.98 22.75 -3.72
CA ARG A 374 -4.20 22.62 -2.92
C ARG A 374 -4.19 23.49 -1.64
N GLY A 375 -3.06 24.15 -1.33
CA GLY A 375 -2.88 24.91 -0.09
C GLY A 375 -2.66 23.99 1.12
N VAL A 376 -3.16 24.39 2.29
CA VAL A 376 -3.04 23.54 3.51
C VAL A 376 -4.08 22.43 3.44
N VAL A 377 -3.60 21.20 3.51
CA VAL A 377 -4.40 19.97 3.43
C VAL A 377 -4.40 19.26 4.77
N ASP A 378 -5.58 18.87 5.24
CA ASP A 378 -5.76 18.16 6.51
C ASP A 378 -5.48 16.65 6.36
N PRO A 379 -5.07 15.97 7.46
CA PRO A 379 -4.81 14.54 7.48
C PRO A 379 -5.98 13.66 7.05
N GLU A 380 -7.21 14.12 7.20
CA GLU A 380 -8.42 13.41 6.75
C GLU A 380 -8.38 13.12 5.25
N TYR A 381 -7.75 13.98 4.45
CA TYR A 381 -7.63 13.80 3.01
C TYR A 381 -6.49 12.86 2.61
N PHE A 382 -5.27 13.04 3.16
CA PHE A 382 -4.10 12.28 2.75
C PHE A 382 -3.72 11.13 3.70
N GLY A 383 -4.19 11.17 4.94
CA GLY A 383 -3.87 10.19 5.97
C GLY A 383 -4.21 8.75 5.60
N PRO A 384 -5.39 8.45 5.02
CA PRO A 384 -5.72 7.11 4.57
C PRO A 384 -4.77 6.59 3.48
N VAL A 385 -4.28 7.46 2.60
CA VAL A 385 -3.29 7.09 1.58
C VAL A 385 -1.93 6.88 2.23
N LEU A 386 -1.49 7.82 3.06
CA LEU A 386 -0.22 7.74 3.78
C LEU A 386 -0.12 6.45 4.63
N ALA A 387 -1.17 6.13 5.40
CA ALA A 387 -1.19 4.94 6.26
C ALA A 387 -1.06 3.61 5.50
N ASN A 388 -1.52 3.57 4.24
CA ASN A 388 -1.47 2.39 3.39
C ASN A 388 -0.22 2.31 2.50
N THR A 389 0.65 3.31 2.52
CA THR A 389 1.90 3.35 1.75
C THR A 389 3.13 3.13 2.64
N GLU A 390 4.27 2.87 2.03
CA GLU A 390 5.56 2.78 2.76
C GLU A 390 6.00 4.15 3.29
N MET A 391 5.39 5.23 2.80
CA MET A 391 5.71 6.59 3.23
C MET A 391 5.32 6.88 4.68
N ILE A 392 4.43 6.09 5.29
CA ILE A 392 4.02 6.28 6.70
C ILE A 392 5.21 6.19 7.66
N VAL A 393 6.21 5.34 7.37
CA VAL A 393 7.40 5.18 8.23
C VAL A 393 8.32 6.41 8.16
N PRO A 394 8.81 6.86 6.98
CA PRO A 394 9.67 8.06 6.93
C PRO A 394 8.94 9.35 7.34
N VAL A 395 7.67 9.52 7.00
CA VAL A 395 6.87 10.68 7.45
C VAL A 395 6.68 10.65 8.96
N GLY A 396 6.34 9.50 9.54
CA GLY A 396 6.18 9.36 10.97
C GLY A 396 7.47 9.58 11.75
N SER A 397 8.62 9.10 11.24
CA SER A 397 9.94 9.42 11.83
C SER A 397 10.23 10.92 11.79
N TRP A 398 9.85 11.60 10.71
CA TRP A 398 9.95 13.06 10.61
C TRP A 398 9.04 13.75 11.64
N VAL A 399 7.79 13.30 11.79
CA VAL A 399 6.84 13.84 12.79
C VAL A 399 7.39 13.70 14.20
N LEU A 400 7.83 12.49 14.59
CA LEU A 400 8.44 12.22 15.89
C LEU A 400 9.61 13.18 16.17
N LYS A 401 10.50 13.32 15.21
CA LYS A 401 11.68 14.20 15.35
C LYS A 401 11.31 15.68 15.50
N GLN A 402 10.33 16.17 14.73
CA GLN A 402 9.90 17.57 14.81
C GLN A 402 9.13 17.85 16.11
N ALA A 403 8.21 16.97 16.51
CA ALA A 403 7.45 17.12 17.74
C ALA A 403 8.35 17.07 18.99
N CYS A 404 9.30 16.12 19.05
CA CYS A 404 10.28 16.08 20.15
C CYS A 404 11.14 17.36 20.21
N ARG A 405 11.56 17.91 19.08
CA ARG A 405 12.29 19.19 19.04
C ARG A 405 11.46 20.35 19.57
N GLN A 406 10.19 20.39 19.20
CA GLN A 406 9.28 21.44 19.67
C GLN A 406 9.01 21.32 21.16
N ALA A 407 8.81 20.12 21.69
CA ALA A 407 8.68 19.90 23.12
C ALA A 407 9.90 20.43 23.90
N VAL A 408 11.11 20.10 23.44
CA VAL A 408 12.35 20.62 24.05
C VAL A 408 12.44 22.14 23.94
N ALA A 409 11.98 22.75 22.85
CA ALA A 409 11.95 24.20 22.72
C ALA A 409 11.04 24.82 23.80
N TRP A 410 9.87 24.26 24.06
CA TRP A 410 8.98 24.70 25.13
C TRP A 410 9.57 24.46 26.52
N HIS A 411 10.21 23.32 26.78
CA HIS A 411 10.89 23.06 28.06
C HIS A 411 11.99 24.11 28.34
N ARG A 412 12.72 24.52 27.31
CA ARG A 412 13.73 25.59 27.45
C ARG A 412 13.16 26.95 27.77
N LEU A 413 11.90 27.19 27.40
CA LEU A 413 11.14 28.39 27.76
C LEU A 413 10.51 28.31 29.17
N GLY A 414 10.67 27.17 29.87
CA GLY A 414 10.13 26.92 31.20
C GLY A 414 8.75 26.25 31.22
N HIS A 415 8.27 25.77 30.07
CA HIS A 415 6.99 25.07 29.93
C HIS A 415 7.22 23.57 29.79
N GLU A 416 7.14 22.81 30.86
CA GLU A 416 7.34 21.35 30.88
C GLU A 416 6.10 20.61 30.38
N LEU A 417 5.83 20.72 29.06
CA LEU A 417 4.68 20.09 28.42
C LEU A 417 4.98 18.65 28.01
N THR A 418 4.01 17.78 28.18
CA THR A 418 4.04 16.44 27.61
C THR A 418 3.56 16.49 26.16
N MET A 419 4.29 15.82 25.25
CA MET A 419 3.97 15.76 23.82
C MET A 419 3.30 14.43 23.48
N SER A 420 2.14 14.47 22.88
CA SER A 420 1.41 13.31 22.37
C SER A 420 1.53 13.22 20.85
N ILE A 421 1.81 12.02 20.33
CA ILE A 421 2.06 11.81 18.90
C ILE A 421 1.36 10.54 18.43
N ASN A 422 0.55 10.67 17.39
CA ASN A 422 -0.13 9.56 16.74
C ASN A 422 0.86 8.68 15.95
N VAL A 423 0.86 7.38 16.23
CA VAL A 423 1.69 6.37 15.57
C VAL A 423 0.82 5.26 14.98
N SER A 424 1.02 4.98 13.71
CA SER A 424 0.30 3.91 13.03
C SER A 424 0.80 2.52 13.45
N THR A 425 -0.06 1.50 13.33
CA THR A 425 0.31 0.09 13.57
C THR A 425 1.53 -0.32 12.74
N ARG A 426 1.57 0.09 11.48
CA ARG A 426 2.67 -0.23 10.57
C ARG A 426 4.02 0.34 11.00
N GLN A 427 4.02 1.53 11.63
CA GLN A 427 5.24 2.09 12.22
C GLN A 427 5.63 1.33 13.48
N LEU A 428 4.67 1.03 14.35
CA LEU A 428 4.89 0.30 15.59
C LEU A 428 5.42 -1.12 15.34
N GLU A 429 4.97 -1.78 14.27
CA GLU A 429 5.39 -3.14 13.87
C GLU A 429 6.76 -3.15 13.16
N ALA A 430 7.32 -2.00 12.77
CA ALA A 430 8.65 -1.95 12.19
C ALA A 430 9.71 -2.41 13.21
N ASP A 431 10.61 -3.30 12.79
CA ASP A 431 11.58 -3.92 13.70
C ASP A 431 12.50 -2.90 14.38
N ASP A 432 12.80 -1.82 13.72
CA ASP A 432 13.72 -0.75 14.15
C ASP A 432 13.02 0.45 14.81
N PHE A 433 11.70 0.42 15.00
CA PHE A 433 10.91 1.55 15.51
C PHE A 433 11.40 2.06 16.88
N VAL A 434 11.61 1.17 17.85
CA VAL A 434 12.03 1.54 19.21
C VAL A 434 13.45 2.09 19.20
N ASP A 435 14.35 1.53 18.39
CA ASP A 435 15.73 2.02 18.24
C ASP A 435 15.74 3.40 17.57
N GLN A 436 14.96 3.62 16.53
CA GLN A 436 14.77 4.94 15.92
C GLN A 436 14.23 5.97 16.92
N LEU A 437 13.24 5.60 17.73
CA LEU A 437 12.69 6.49 18.75
C LEU A 437 13.73 6.83 19.81
N ARG A 438 14.50 5.84 20.28
CA ARG A 438 15.63 6.06 21.19
C ARG A 438 16.63 7.06 20.63
N ASP A 439 17.03 6.90 19.37
CA ASP A 439 17.95 7.82 18.70
C ASP A 439 17.37 9.23 18.59
N ILE A 440 16.07 9.37 18.32
CA ILE A 440 15.38 10.66 18.26
C ILE A 440 15.39 11.34 19.64
N LEU A 441 15.05 10.61 20.72
CA LEU A 441 15.04 11.12 22.09
C LEU A 441 16.45 11.57 22.50
N LEU A 442 17.46 10.78 22.22
CA LEU A 442 18.87 11.13 22.47
C LEU A 442 19.30 12.37 21.66
N ALA A 443 18.96 12.43 20.38
CA ALA A 443 19.36 13.55 19.51
C ALA A 443 18.64 14.85 19.84
N THR A 444 17.42 14.79 20.39
CA THR A 444 16.64 15.97 20.79
C THR A 444 16.88 16.36 22.25
N ALA A 445 17.36 15.42 23.07
CA ALA A 445 17.47 15.52 24.52
C ALA A 445 16.10 15.73 25.20
N LEU A 446 15.04 15.16 24.66
CA LEU A 446 13.74 15.12 25.32
C LEU A 446 13.72 13.99 26.35
N GLU A 447 13.27 14.28 27.55
CA GLU A 447 13.02 13.25 28.57
C GLU A 447 11.93 12.29 28.09
N PRO A 448 12.16 10.96 28.10
CA PRO A 448 11.19 9.98 27.59
C PRO A 448 9.81 10.09 28.24
N ALA A 449 9.74 10.40 29.53
CA ALA A 449 8.49 10.59 30.27
C ALA A 449 7.66 11.78 29.79
N SER A 450 8.24 12.70 29.00
CA SER A 450 7.53 13.81 28.37
C SER A 450 6.95 13.47 27.00
N LEU A 451 6.98 12.19 26.59
CA LEU A 451 6.45 11.72 25.32
C LEU A 451 5.36 10.67 25.53
N ILE A 452 4.25 10.85 24.84
CA ILE A 452 3.18 9.84 24.71
C ILE A 452 3.09 9.39 23.25
N ILE A 453 3.03 8.10 23.05
CA ILE A 453 2.75 7.47 21.76
C ILE A 453 1.28 7.04 21.75
N ASP A 454 0.51 7.66 20.87
CA ASP A 454 -0.91 7.37 20.69
C ASP A 454 -1.08 6.29 19.63
N VAL A 455 -1.76 5.19 19.99
CA VAL A 455 -2.03 4.06 19.09
C VAL A 455 -3.54 3.85 19.02
N ALA A 456 -4.07 3.86 17.80
CA ALA A 456 -5.51 3.73 17.59
C ALA A 456 -6.04 2.35 18.03
N GLU A 457 -7.20 2.31 18.69
CA GLU A 457 -7.83 1.10 19.22
C GLU A 457 -7.95 -0.07 18.19
N PRO A 458 -8.37 0.13 16.93
CA PRO A 458 -8.49 -0.95 15.95
C PRO A 458 -7.17 -1.69 15.68
N SER A 459 -6.05 -1.03 15.93
CA SER A 459 -4.70 -1.59 15.79
C SER A 459 -4.40 -2.70 16.79
N LEU A 460 -5.11 -2.74 17.91
CA LEU A 460 -4.91 -3.71 18.98
C LEU A 460 -5.55 -5.07 18.71
N SER A 461 -6.50 -5.13 17.79
CA SER A 461 -7.30 -6.33 17.52
C SER A 461 -6.58 -7.39 16.67
N SER A 462 -5.53 -7.02 15.93
CA SER A 462 -4.92 -7.84 14.89
C SER A 462 -3.61 -8.56 15.26
N SER A 463 -2.91 -8.17 16.36
CA SER A 463 -1.55 -8.68 16.67
C SER A 463 -1.21 -8.60 18.16
N THR A 464 -1.93 -9.31 19.00
CA THR A 464 -1.88 -9.12 20.47
C THR A 464 -0.47 -9.27 21.09
N ASP A 465 0.32 -10.28 20.67
CA ASP A 465 1.61 -10.56 21.33
C ASP A 465 2.77 -9.67 20.83
N SER A 466 2.79 -9.29 19.56
CA SER A 466 3.84 -8.40 19.00
C SER A 466 3.65 -6.97 19.46
N VAL A 467 2.41 -6.48 19.47
CA VAL A 467 2.05 -5.13 19.95
C VAL A 467 2.32 -5.00 21.45
N ALA A 468 1.94 -6.01 22.26
CA ALA A 468 2.20 -6.00 23.69
C ALA A 468 3.71 -5.90 23.99
N ARG A 469 4.54 -6.65 23.26
CA ARG A 469 6.00 -6.59 23.39
C ARG A 469 6.55 -5.19 23.05
N ARG A 470 6.02 -4.56 21.99
CA ARG A 470 6.43 -3.19 21.64
C ARG A 470 6.04 -2.18 22.72
N PHE A 471 4.90 -2.36 23.37
CA PHE A 471 4.48 -1.51 24.48
C PHE A 471 5.40 -1.69 25.70
N ASP A 472 5.82 -2.93 25.99
CA ASP A 472 6.81 -3.18 27.04
C ASP A 472 8.15 -2.50 26.72
N GLU A 473 8.66 -2.64 25.49
CA GLU A 473 9.90 -2.00 25.03
C GLU A 473 9.84 -0.46 25.12
N LEU A 474 8.69 0.14 24.78
CA LEU A 474 8.47 1.60 24.93
C LEU A 474 8.41 2.01 26.41
N GLY A 475 7.77 1.19 27.25
CA GLY A 475 7.74 1.40 28.70
C GLY A 475 9.13 1.30 29.34
N GLU A 476 9.96 0.33 28.90
CA GLU A 476 11.36 0.23 29.35
C GLU A 476 12.19 1.47 28.93
N LEU A 477 11.87 2.07 27.78
CA LEU A 477 12.49 3.33 27.36
C LEU A 477 12.00 4.53 28.21
N GLY A 478 10.93 4.37 28.96
CA GLY A 478 10.29 5.42 29.77
C GLY A 478 9.26 6.26 29.03
N VAL A 479 8.86 5.83 27.82
CA VAL A 479 7.82 6.49 27.01
C VAL A 479 6.45 5.96 27.40
N LEU A 480 5.47 6.84 27.54
CA LEU A 480 4.09 6.46 27.80
C LEU A 480 3.39 6.02 26.51
N VAL A 481 2.57 4.98 26.61
CA VAL A 481 1.72 4.54 25.51
C VAL A 481 0.26 4.81 25.86
N ALA A 482 -0.46 5.47 24.96
CA ALA A 482 -1.90 5.70 25.06
C ALA A 482 -2.66 4.94 23.98
N VAL A 483 -3.82 4.41 24.35
CA VAL A 483 -4.80 3.92 23.38
C VAL A 483 -5.73 5.04 23.01
N ASP A 484 -5.77 5.36 21.72
CA ASP A 484 -6.59 6.42 21.15
C ASP A 484 -7.89 5.88 20.57
N GLY A 485 -8.98 6.65 20.70
CA GLY A 485 -10.30 6.36 20.17
C GLY A 485 -11.01 5.20 20.87
N PHE A 486 -10.73 4.96 22.15
CA PHE A 486 -11.29 3.81 22.87
C PHE A 486 -12.83 3.89 22.99
N GLY A 487 -13.47 2.76 22.65
CA GLY A 487 -14.92 2.57 22.72
C GLY A 487 -15.58 2.34 21.36
N THR A 488 -14.83 2.43 20.26
CA THR A 488 -15.36 2.26 18.91
C THR A 488 -15.45 0.80 18.44
N GLY A 489 -14.85 -0.17 19.17
CA GLY A 489 -14.87 -1.57 18.70
C GLY A 489 -14.37 -2.66 19.63
N SER A 490 -13.57 -2.39 20.66
CA SER A 490 -12.92 -3.44 21.47
C SER A 490 -13.59 -3.69 22.82
N SER A 491 -13.41 -4.91 23.31
CA SER A 491 -13.84 -5.26 24.67
C SER A 491 -12.85 -4.74 25.72
N PRO A 492 -13.31 -4.20 26.87
CA PRO A 492 -12.46 -3.77 27.98
C PRO A 492 -11.47 -4.84 28.47
N ALA A 493 -11.72 -6.12 28.21
CA ALA A 493 -10.85 -7.21 28.59
C ALA A 493 -9.45 -7.19 27.96
N HIS A 494 -9.27 -6.43 26.87
CA HIS A 494 -7.96 -6.28 26.25
C HIS A 494 -7.06 -5.28 26.98
N LEU A 495 -7.65 -4.30 27.71
CA LEU A 495 -6.89 -3.28 28.45
C LEU A 495 -6.06 -3.90 29.61
N GLU A 496 -6.57 -4.96 30.23
CA GLU A 496 -5.88 -5.62 31.35
C GLU A 496 -4.57 -6.32 30.96
N ARG A 497 -4.38 -6.57 29.66
CA ARG A 497 -3.23 -7.34 29.15
C ARG A 497 -2.12 -6.46 28.57
N LEU A 498 -2.41 -5.18 28.38
CA LEU A 498 -1.48 -4.25 27.75
C LEU A 498 -0.87 -3.31 28.78
N PRO A 499 0.44 -3.08 28.79
CA PRO A 499 1.11 -2.12 29.68
C PRO A 499 0.83 -0.68 29.25
N LEU A 500 -0.39 -0.22 29.47
CA LEU A 500 -0.86 1.11 29.07
C LEU A 500 -0.57 2.13 30.14
N GLY A 501 -0.01 3.29 29.74
CA GLY A 501 0.13 4.46 30.59
C GLY A 501 -1.09 5.38 30.56
N ALA A 502 -1.80 5.40 29.42
CA ALA A 502 -2.91 6.33 29.20
C ALA A 502 -4.00 5.73 28.29
N LEU A 503 -5.20 6.34 28.38
CA LEU A 503 -6.35 6.01 27.54
C LEU A 503 -7.08 7.29 27.14
N LYS A 504 -7.36 7.45 25.83
CA LYS A 504 -8.11 8.55 25.27
C LYS A 504 -9.54 8.12 24.95
N ILE A 505 -10.51 8.82 25.52
CA ILE A 505 -11.94 8.61 25.29
C ILE A 505 -12.31 9.32 24.01
N ASP A 506 -12.83 8.57 23.03
CA ASP A 506 -13.20 9.09 21.71
C ASP A 506 -14.24 10.21 21.79
N ARG A 507 -14.11 11.18 20.89
CA ARG A 507 -15.04 12.32 20.78
C ARG A 507 -16.50 11.92 20.61
N SER A 508 -16.79 10.76 19.99
CA SER A 508 -18.17 10.28 19.82
C SER A 508 -18.84 9.92 21.14
N PHE A 509 -18.08 9.40 22.11
CA PHE A 509 -18.59 9.16 23.47
C PHE A 509 -18.86 10.44 24.23
N VAL A 510 -17.96 11.43 24.10
CA VAL A 510 -18.14 12.75 24.72
C VAL A 510 -19.35 13.47 24.09
N ALA A 511 -19.54 13.37 22.80
CA ALA A 511 -20.70 13.92 22.10
C ALA A 511 -22.01 13.19 22.51
N ALA A 512 -21.99 11.86 22.62
CA ALA A 512 -23.14 11.05 22.97
C ALA A 512 -23.66 11.30 24.41
N MET A 513 -22.87 11.92 25.29
CA MET A 513 -23.34 12.32 26.63
C MET A 513 -24.57 13.25 26.58
N ALA A 514 -24.78 13.97 25.46
CA ALA A 514 -25.92 14.86 25.32
C ALA A 514 -27.27 14.13 25.27
N ASP A 515 -27.28 12.96 24.60
CA ASP A 515 -28.52 12.30 24.20
C ASP A 515 -28.74 10.95 24.93
N SER A 516 -27.72 10.45 25.65
CA SER A 516 -27.77 9.11 26.26
C SER A 516 -27.18 9.10 27.70
N PRO A 517 -28.03 8.89 28.72
CA PRO A 517 -27.57 8.59 30.08
C PRO A 517 -26.68 7.33 30.16
N GLU A 518 -26.88 6.39 29.23
CA GLU A 518 -26.08 5.18 29.10
C GLU A 518 -24.64 5.52 28.71
N ALA A 519 -24.43 6.52 27.84
CA ALA A 519 -23.09 7.01 27.47
C ALA A 519 -22.34 7.57 28.70
N ILE A 520 -23.02 8.35 29.55
CA ILE A 520 -22.43 8.85 30.80
C ILE A 520 -22.07 7.68 31.74
N SER A 521 -22.95 6.68 31.87
CA SER A 521 -22.69 5.49 32.68
C SER A 521 -21.51 4.67 32.14
N ALA A 522 -21.38 4.55 30.82
CA ALA A 522 -20.25 3.88 30.17
C ALA A 522 -18.92 4.63 30.45
N ILE A 523 -18.90 5.94 30.31
CA ILE A 523 -17.74 6.79 30.66
C ILE A 523 -17.38 6.63 32.13
N HIS A 524 -18.37 6.67 33.03
CA HIS A 524 -18.16 6.44 34.46
C HIS A 524 -17.48 5.10 34.74
N THR A 525 -17.98 4.03 34.11
CA THR A 525 -17.44 2.68 34.27
C THR A 525 -16.00 2.60 33.76
N LEU A 526 -15.74 3.18 32.58
CA LEU A 526 -14.41 3.23 31.97
C LEU A 526 -13.40 3.99 32.83
N LEU A 527 -13.76 5.20 33.29
CA LEU A 527 -12.92 6.02 34.16
C LEU A 527 -12.62 5.30 35.49
N SER A 528 -13.60 4.58 36.02
CA SER A 528 -13.43 3.80 37.27
C SER A 528 -12.48 2.61 37.05
N LEU A 529 -12.56 1.94 35.91
CA LEU A 529 -11.64 0.86 35.53
C LEU A 529 -10.22 1.42 35.35
N CYS A 530 -10.04 2.50 34.60
CA CYS A 530 -8.72 3.12 34.40
C CYS A 530 -8.07 3.52 35.72
N ARG A 531 -8.82 4.12 36.63
CA ARG A 531 -8.31 4.43 37.99
C ARG A 531 -7.85 3.19 38.75
N THR A 532 -8.60 2.09 38.64
CA THR A 532 -8.23 0.83 39.31
C THR A 532 -6.94 0.25 38.72
N LEU A 533 -6.73 0.39 37.44
CA LEU A 533 -5.55 -0.09 36.71
C LEU A 533 -4.37 0.90 36.75
N GLY A 534 -4.56 2.12 37.28
CA GLY A 534 -3.51 3.14 37.30
C GLY A 534 -3.25 3.78 35.94
N ILE A 535 -4.23 3.75 35.04
CA ILE A 535 -4.16 4.31 33.67
C ILE A 535 -4.66 5.75 33.70
N GLU A 536 -3.87 6.69 33.17
CA GLU A 536 -4.29 8.10 33.02
C GLU A 536 -5.36 8.23 31.93
N THR A 537 -6.30 9.17 32.13
CA THR A 537 -7.45 9.30 31.23
C THR A 537 -7.53 10.68 30.60
N PHE A 538 -7.79 10.67 29.29
CA PHE A 538 -7.95 11.85 28.45
C PHE A 538 -9.32 11.82 27.78
N ALA A 539 -10.02 12.95 27.72
CA ALA A 539 -11.27 13.08 26.98
C ALA A 539 -11.06 13.96 25.76
N GLU A 540 -11.50 13.47 24.60
CA GLU A 540 -11.36 14.20 23.34
C GLU A 540 -12.69 14.81 22.88
N GLY A 541 -12.60 15.88 22.08
CA GLY A 541 -13.79 16.51 21.50
C GLY A 541 -14.68 17.21 22.52
N ILE A 542 -14.11 17.83 23.55
CA ILE A 542 -14.86 18.67 24.48
C ILE A 542 -15.22 19.99 23.77
N GLU A 543 -16.50 20.16 23.46
CA GLU A 543 -17.00 21.33 22.71
C GLU A 543 -17.87 22.26 23.55
N GLN A 544 -18.46 21.74 24.61
CA GLN A 544 -19.43 22.45 25.42
C GLN A 544 -19.06 22.46 26.90
N GLY A 545 -19.34 23.58 27.61
CA GLY A 545 -19.05 23.72 29.05
C GLY A 545 -19.72 22.65 29.92
N TRP A 546 -20.92 22.15 29.57
CA TRP A 546 -21.59 21.09 30.32
C TRP A 546 -20.88 19.72 30.17
N GLN A 547 -20.23 19.45 29.01
CA GLN A 547 -19.41 18.24 28.82
C GLN A 547 -18.20 18.29 29.77
N LEU A 548 -17.52 19.44 29.82
CA LEU A 548 -16.43 19.67 30.74
C LEU A 548 -16.88 19.45 32.21
N ALA A 549 -17.99 20.06 32.62
CA ALA A 549 -18.50 19.90 33.98
C ALA A 549 -18.84 18.43 34.32
N THR A 550 -19.37 17.68 33.35
CA THR A 550 -19.67 16.27 33.54
C THR A 550 -18.39 15.45 33.68
N LEU A 551 -17.40 15.66 32.82
CA LEU A 551 -16.11 14.95 32.87
C LEU A 551 -15.33 15.27 34.16
N GLN A 552 -15.37 16.52 34.65
CA GLN A 552 -14.81 16.91 35.94
C GLN A 552 -15.48 16.17 37.08
N LYS A 553 -16.82 16.07 37.06
CA LYS A 553 -17.60 15.34 38.08
C LYS A 553 -17.23 13.85 38.09
N GLU A 554 -17.02 13.26 36.90
CA GLU A 554 -16.60 11.87 36.75
C GLU A 554 -15.08 11.67 37.00
N GLN A 555 -14.38 12.76 37.37
CA GLN A 555 -12.94 12.75 37.68
C GLN A 555 -12.05 12.34 36.51
N CYS A 556 -12.43 12.66 35.25
CA CYS A 556 -11.51 12.63 34.15
C CYS A 556 -10.42 13.66 34.35
N ARG A 557 -9.16 13.28 34.21
CA ARG A 557 -8.05 14.17 34.59
C ARG A 557 -7.70 15.14 33.49
N PHE A 558 -7.57 14.67 32.28
CA PHE A 558 -7.12 15.46 31.15
C PHE A 558 -8.16 15.53 30.04
N GLY A 559 -8.08 16.57 29.21
CA GLY A 559 -8.97 16.69 28.07
C GLY A 559 -8.55 17.73 27.06
N GLN A 560 -9.07 17.58 25.86
CA GLN A 560 -8.87 18.49 24.74
C GLN A 560 -10.15 18.65 23.93
N GLY A 561 -10.26 19.74 23.18
CA GLY A 561 -11.42 19.99 22.33
C GLY A 561 -11.54 21.46 21.93
N SER A 562 -12.48 21.76 21.03
CA SER A 562 -12.71 23.11 20.51
C SER A 562 -13.20 24.09 21.54
N LEU A 563 -13.73 23.61 22.68
CA LEU A 563 -14.05 24.48 23.82
C LEU A 563 -12.83 25.26 24.34
N PHE A 564 -11.65 24.64 24.27
CA PHE A 564 -10.40 25.23 24.72
C PHE A 564 -9.62 25.85 23.56
N SER A 565 -9.28 25.03 22.58
CA SER A 565 -8.57 25.45 21.38
C SER A 565 -8.70 24.41 20.26
N HIS A 566 -8.73 24.87 19.01
CA HIS A 566 -8.40 24.02 17.86
C HIS A 566 -6.89 23.77 17.78
N PRO A 567 -6.42 22.82 16.98
CA PRO A 567 -4.99 22.70 16.68
C PRO A 567 -4.42 24.00 16.09
N ILE A 568 -3.37 24.54 16.70
CA ILE A 568 -2.75 25.83 16.40
C ILE A 568 -1.26 25.70 16.12
N ALA A 569 -0.65 26.72 15.53
CA ALA A 569 0.80 26.79 15.35
C ALA A 569 1.54 26.88 16.70
N ALA A 570 2.80 26.47 16.74
CA ALA A 570 3.61 26.45 17.95
C ALA A 570 3.66 27.83 18.64
N GLU A 571 3.84 28.89 17.86
CA GLU A 571 3.92 30.27 18.36
C GLU A 571 2.62 30.75 19.02
N ALA A 572 1.47 30.26 18.50
CA ALA A 572 0.17 30.59 19.10
C ALA A 572 -0.03 29.86 20.44
N LEU A 573 0.46 28.64 20.57
CA LEU A 573 0.45 27.90 21.84
C LEU A 573 1.39 28.56 22.85
N GLU A 574 2.58 29.01 22.45
CA GLU A 574 3.51 29.77 23.30
C GLU A 574 2.88 31.05 23.87
N ALA A 575 2.07 31.72 23.05
CA ALA A 575 1.33 32.90 23.54
C ALA A 575 0.31 32.54 24.65
N ILE A 576 -0.39 31.40 24.52
CA ILE A 576 -1.31 30.90 25.56
C ILE A 576 -0.55 30.59 26.85
N LEU A 577 0.55 29.83 26.75
CA LEU A 577 1.38 29.44 27.89
C LEU A 577 1.97 30.65 28.63
N SER A 578 2.36 31.67 27.87
CA SER A 578 2.88 32.93 28.47
C SER A 578 1.83 33.69 29.25
N LEU A 579 0.55 33.62 28.85
CA LEU A 579 -0.56 34.22 29.57
C LEU A 579 -0.87 33.48 30.89
N GLU A 580 -0.83 32.13 30.88
CA GLU A 580 -1.02 31.33 32.10
C GLU A 580 0.04 31.64 33.16
N GLY A 581 1.31 31.81 32.76
CA GLY A 581 2.41 32.17 33.66
C GLY A 581 2.28 33.56 34.31
N LEU A 582 1.35 34.41 33.85
CA LEU A 582 1.05 35.72 34.47
C LEU A 582 -0.03 35.64 35.55
N PHE A 583 -0.78 34.52 35.61
CA PHE A 583 -1.89 34.32 36.54
C PHE A 583 -1.63 33.21 37.58
N SER A 584 -0.54 32.48 37.46
CA SER A 584 -0.01 31.51 38.43
C SER A 584 1.00 32.22 39.39
#